data_ecf8ea8fdeb0aaffc82e312f4fb7774a
#
_entry.id   ecf8ea8fdeb0aaffc82e312f4fb7774a
#
_cell.length_a   1.000
_cell.length_b   1.000
_cell.length_c   1.000
_cell.angle_alpha   90.00
_cell.angle_beta   90.00
_cell.angle_gamma   90.00
#
_symmetry.space_group_name_H-M   'P 1'
#
loop_
_entity.id
_entity.type
_entity.pdbx_description
1 polymer ?
#
loop_
_entity_poly.entity_id
_entity_poly.type
_entity_poly.pdbx_seq_one_letter_code
_entity_poly.pdbx_strand_id
1 'polypeptide(L)'
;MPRAPNRAPTTPPHTATAIPLPPPPFKSSPSPPIFLNMDIFSLIGLLLALVALVGGSILKGAGVSSLWSSAAFVIVILGTVAAILVHTPPPVFKRALSIARWVIRPPTNEQQALVGQIVDWSNIARKQGLLGLEPLVADQQDPFLKKGLQMLVDGLEPEAIRHMLEIDLTSQEHQDTAAAKVFEAMGVYAPTLGIIGAVFGLIAVMKNLADPSKLGHGIAAAFTATIYGIASANLFFLPIASKLKSVIGGRSREREMIIEGLIAIAQGENPRNIESRLAGFLH
;
A
#
# COMPACT_ATOMS: atom_id res chain seq x y z
N MET A 1 -91.56 31.68 25.30
CA MET A 1 -90.12 31.51 25.52
C MET A 1 -89.62 30.46 24.53
N PRO A 2 -88.85 30.87 23.50
CA PRO A 2 -88.28 29.91 22.50
C PRO A 2 -86.97 29.35 22.94
N ARG A 3 -86.78 28.03 22.73
CA ARG A 3 -85.57 27.22 22.98
C ARG A 3 -84.48 27.64 21.98
N ALA A 4 -83.21 27.84 22.50
CA ALA A 4 -82.01 28.07 21.70
C ALA A 4 -81.53 26.77 21.05
N PRO A 5 -80.93 26.83 19.85
CA PRO A 5 -80.41 25.67 19.17
C PRO A 5 -79.01 25.22 19.71
N ASN A 6 -78.88 23.92 19.84
CA ASN A 6 -77.68 23.18 20.30
C ASN A 6 -76.54 23.33 19.27
N ARG A 7 -75.39 23.92 19.65
CA ARG A 7 -74.17 23.96 18.86
C ARG A 7 -73.39 22.69 19.05
N ALA A 8 -73.17 22.00 17.96
CA ALA A 8 -72.23 20.85 17.90
C ALA A 8 -70.76 21.28 18.15
N PRO A 9 -69.92 20.45 18.78
CA PRO A 9 -68.52 20.76 19.04
C PRO A 9 -67.73 20.69 17.73
N THR A 10 -67.03 21.78 17.39
CA THR A 10 -66.10 21.87 16.29
C THR A 10 -64.77 21.11 16.69
N THR A 11 -64.49 20.05 16.01
CA THR A 11 -63.15 19.34 16.07
C THR A 11 -62.06 20.25 15.53
N PRO A 12 -60.89 20.35 16.23
CA PRO A 12 -59.74 21.12 15.71
C PRO A 12 -59.10 20.39 14.52
N PRO A 13 -58.51 21.13 13.56
CA PRO A 13 -57.87 20.55 12.39
C PRO A 13 -56.64 19.72 12.80
N HIS A 14 -56.54 18.51 12.24
CA HIS A 14 -55.39 17.65 12.36
C HIS A 14 -54.14 18.39 11.90
N THR A 15 -53.23 18.66 12.82
CA THR A 15 -51.87 19.13 12.52
C THR A 15 -51.18 18.06 11.69
N ALA A 16 -50.94 18.33 10.42
CA ALA A 16 -50.14 17.49 9.54
C ALA A 16 -48.72 17.42 10.12
N THR A 17 -48.33 16.22 10.59
CA THR A 17 -46.98 15.91 11.01
C THR A 17 -46.05 16.06 9.79
N ALA A 18 -45.22 17.09 9.79
CA ALA A 18 -44.23 17.32 8.75
C ALA A 18 -43.28 16.12 8.71
N ILE A 19 -43.22 15.45 7.57
CA ILE A 19 -42.22 14.40 7.28
C ILE A 19 -40.87 15.09 7.34
N PRO A 20 -39.92 14.63 8.18
CA PRO A 20 -38.59 15.22 8.22
C PRO A 20 -37.91 15.04 6.86
N LEU A 21 -37.42 16.14 6.30
CA LEU A 21 -36.62 16.15 5.08
C LEU A 21 -35.40 15.21 5.25
N PRO A 22 -35.07 14.43 4.21
CA PRO A 22 -33.84 13.61 4.25
C PRO A 22 -32.63 14.51 4.47
N PRO A 23 -31.61 14.04 5.24
CA PRO A 23 -30.39 14.80 5.45
C PRO A 23 -29.76 15.13 4.09
N PRO A 24 -29.11 16.30 3.97
CA PRO A 24 -28.45 16.67 2.72
C PRO A 24 -27.39 15.63 2.35
N PRO A 25 -27.19 15.35 1.03
CA PRO A 25 -26.19 14.39 0.58
C PRO A 25 -24.81 14.80 1.10
N PHE A 26 -24.11 13.81 1.64
CA PHE A 26 -22.75 13.94 2.16
C PHE A 26 -21.86 14.60 1.09
N LYS A 27 -21.40 15.82 1.34
CA LYS A 27 -20.41 16.47 0.48
C LYS A 27 -19.13 15.68 0.61
N SER A 28 -18.87 14.79 -0.36
CA SER A 28 -17.53 14.23 -0.56
C SER A 28 -16.56 15.41 -0.69
N SER A 29 -15.63 15.52 0.25
CA SER A 29 -14.53 16.47 0.11
C SER A 29 -13.80 16.16 -1.20
N PRO A 30 -13.41 17.19 -2.00
CA PRO A 30 -12.70 16.96 -3.24
C PRO A 30 -11.43 16.15 -2.91
N SER A 31 -11.24 15.03 -3.62
CA SER A 31 -10.01 14.24 -3.55
C SER A 31 -8.80 15.15 -3.76
N PRO A 32 -7.77 15.08 -2.91
CA PRO A 32 -6.59 15.92 -3.05
C PRO A 32 -5.96 15.69 -4.43
N PRO A 33 -5.32 16.72 -5.03
CA PRO A 33 -4.74 16.60 -6.36
C PRO A 33 -3.71 15.46 -6.39
N ILE A 34 -3.68 14.75 -7.50
CA ILE A 34 -2.90 13.52 -7.76
C ILE A 34 -1.41 13.64 -7.36
N PHE A 35 -0.88 14.85 -7.29
CA PHE A 35 0.52 15.12 -6.91
C PHE A 35 0.82 14.99 -5.42
N LEU A 36 -0.16 15.06 -4.51
CA LEU A 36 0.05 14.91 -3.06
C LEU A 36 0.27 13.44 -2.63
N ASN A 37 -0.03 12.48 -3.48
CA ASN A 37 0.11 11.05 -3.18
C ASN A 37 1.44 10.46 -3.67
N MET A 38 2.38 11.27 -4.17
CA MET A 38 3.72 10.80 -4.54
C MET A 38 4.66 10.90 -3.34
N ASP A 39 5.35 9.81 -3.06
CA ASP A 39 6.42 9.83 -2.04
C ASP A 39 7.65 10.56 -2.57
N ILE A 40 7.69 11.87 -2.29
CA ILE A 40 8.77 12.79 -2.72
C ILE A 40 10.12 12.32 -2.17
N PHE A 41 10.17 11.78 -0.95
CA PHE A 41 11.41 11.28 -0.36
C PHE A 41 11.99 10.09 -1.12
N SER A 42 11.15 9.17 -1.57
CA SER A 42 11.59 8.05 -2.40
C SER A 42 12.15 8.51 -3.75
N LEU A 43 11.53 9.53 -4.36
CA LEU A 43 11.99 10.10 -5.63
C LEU A 43 13.32 10.83 -5.45
N ILE A 44 13.44 11.65 -4.39
CA ILE A 44 14.69 12.36 -4.06
C ILE A 44 15.80 11.36 -3.77
N GLY A 45 15.53 10.30 -3.01
CA GLY A 45 16.50 9.24 -2.71
C GLY A 45 17.02 8.56 -3.96
N LEU A 46 16.13 8.22 -4.90
CA LEU A 46 16.51 7.62 -6.17
C LEU A 46 17.36 8.56 -7.04
N LEU A 47 17.01 9.84 -7.08
CA LEU A 47 17.77 10.86 -7.79
C LEU A 47 19.16 11.03 -7.18
N LEU A 48 19.26 11.12 -5.85
CA LEU A 48 20.54 11.23 -5.15
C LEU A 48 21.42 10.00 -5.38
N ALA A 49 20.85 8.80 -5.42
CA ALA A 49 21.58 7.58 -5.75
C ALA A 49 22.20 7.65 -7.15
N LEU A 50 21.43 8.11 -8.14
CA LEU A 50 21.91 8.29 -9.50
C LEU A 50 23.03 9.34 -9.57
N VAL A 51 22.82 10.50 -8.93
CA VAL A 51 23.80 11.60 -8.87
C VAL A 51 25.09 11.14 -8.19
N ALA A 52 25.00 10.35 -7.11
CA ALA A 52 26.17 9.82 -6.40
C ALA A 52 27.00 8.89 -7.28
N LEU A 53 26.37 7.96 -8.02
CA LEU A 53 27.05 7.03 -8.92
C LEU A 53 27.70 7.76 -10.11
N VAL A 54 26.93 8.58 -10.82
CA VAL A 54 27.41 9.28 -12.01
C VAL A 54 28.40 10.38 -11.63
N GLY A 55 28.09 11.19 -10.63
CA GLY A 55 28.96 12.25 -10.13
C GLY A 55 30.28 11.70 -9.57
N GLY A 56 30.21 10.61 -8.79
CA GLY A 56 31.39 9.92 -8.29
C GLY A 56 32.29 9.39 -9.40
N SER A 57 31.73 8.85 -10.48
CA SER A 57 32.47 8.40 -11.66
C SER A 57 33.16 9.54 -12.38
N ILE A 58 32.49 10.67 -12.56
CA ILE A 58 33.06 11.88 -13.20
C ILE A 58 34.19 12.44 -12.35
N LEU A 59 34.00 12.59 -11.04
CA LEU A 59 35.02 13.11 -10.11
C LEU A 59 36.27 12.22 -10.04
N LYS A 60 36.13 10.92 -10.24
CA LYS A 60 37.25 9.96 -10.34
C LYS A 60 37.95 9.97 -11.72
N GLY A 61 37.48 10.78 -12.67
CA GLY A 61 38.04 10.85 -14.01
C GLY A 61 37.71 9.66 -14.92
N ALA A 62 36.85 8.73 -14.46
CA ALA A 62 36.50 7.56 -15.25
C ALA A 62 35.50 7.87 -16.39
N GLY A 63 34.73 8.95 -16.26
CA GLY A 63 33.71 9.35 -17.22
C GLY A 63 32.44 8.46 -17.17
N VAL A 64 31.37 8.94 -17.78
CA VAL A 64 30.07 8.23 -17.79
C VAL A 64 30.13 6.97 -18.67
N SER A 65 30.94 6.98 -19.73
CA SER A 65 31.09 5.86 -20.66
C SER A 65 31.65 4.58 -20.00
N SER A 66 32.50 4.73 -18.97
CA SER A 66 33.04 3.61 -18.22
C SER A 66 32.02 2.89 -17.33
N LEU A 67 30.90 3.56 -17.02
CA LEU A 67 29.79 2.98 -16.28
C LEU A 67 28.87 2.09 -17.16
N TRP A 68 29.02 2.18 -18.49
CA TRP A 68 28.19 1.39 -19.39
C TRP A 68 28.90 0.13 -19.85
N SER A 69 28.33 -1.02 -19.51
CA SER A 69 28.78 -2.34 -19.98
C SER A 69 27.56 -3.22 -20.26
N SER A 70 27.30 -3.50 -21.55
CA SER A 70 26.21 -4.38 -21.95
C SER A 70 26.34 -5.79 -21.39
N ALA A 71 27.57 -6.30 -21.33
CA ALA A 71 27.85 -7.62 -20.74
C ALA A 71 27.53 -7.65 -19.24
N ALA A 72 27.94 -6.63 -18.48
CA ALA A 72 27.64 -6.50 -17.06
C ALA A 72 26.12 -6.39 -16.82
N PHE A 73 25.44 -5.60 -17.64
CA PHE A 73 23.96 -5.48 -17.57
C PHE A 73 23.26 -6.83 -17.75
N VAL A 74 23.62 -7.59 -18.80
CA VAL A 74 23.02 -8.89 -19.08
C VAL A 74 23.29 -9.88 -17.94
N ILE A 75 24.53 -9.98 -17.48
CA ILE A 75 24.90 -10.95 -16.44
C ILE A 75 24.21 -10.59 -15.12
N VAL A 76 24.25 -9.35 -14.70
CA VAL A 76 23.76 -8.94 -13.38
C VAL A 76 22.24 -8.78 -13.39
N ILE A 77 21.70 -7.95 -14.27
CA ILE A 77 20.27 -7.60 -14.20
C ILE A 77 19.41 -8.73 -14.76
N LEU A 78 19.70 -9.20 -15.99
CA LEU A 78 18.93 -10.28 -16.58
C LEU A 78 19.14 -11.60 -15.82
N GLY A 79 20.37 -11.86 -15.34
CA GLY A 79 20.66 -13.02 -14.48
C GLY A 79 19.89 -12.98 -13.16
N THR A 80 19.80 -11.81 -12.50
CA THR A 80 19.00 -11.64 -11.27
C THR A 80 17.51 -11.92 -11.54
N VAL A 81 16.96 -11.36 -12.64
CA VAL A 81 15.57 -11.63 -13.03
C VAL A 81 15.36 -13.12 -13.32
N ALA A 82 16.27 -13.77 -14.03
CA ALA A 82 16.18 -15.19 -14.32
C ALA A 82 16.19 -16.04 -13.03
N ALA A 83 17.07 -15.75 -12.08
CA ALA A 83 17.12 -16.44 -10.78
C ALA A 83 15.79 -16.29 -10.01
N ILE A 84 15.21 -15.10 -10.02
CA ILE A 84 13.90 -14.83 -9.40
C ILE A 84 12.78 -15.62 -10.08
N LEU A 85 12.76 -15.67 -11.41
CA LEU A 85 11.71 -16.40 -12.15
C LEU A 85 11.75 -17.91 -11.88
N VAL A 86 12.93 -18.47 -11.63
CA VAL A 86 13.09 -19.90 -11.27
C VAL A 86 12.59 -20.18 -9.85
N HIS A 87 12.81 -19.25 -8.93
CA HIS A 87 12.55 -19.45 -7.50
C HIS A 87 11.15 -18.99 -7.05
N THR A 88 10.51 -18.09 -7.81
CA THR A 88 9.29 -17.41 -7.37
C THR A 88 8.05 -17.93 -8.12
N PRO A 89 6.98 -18.35 -7.41
CA PRO A 89 5.72 -18.72 -8.05
C PRO A 89 5.14 -17.56 -8.88
N PRO A 90 4.56 -17.83 -10.09
CA PRO A 90 4.05 -16.80 -10.98
C PRO A 90 3.05 -15.81 -10.35
N PRO A 91 2.11 -16.24 -9.46
CA PRO A 91 1.19 -15.31 -8.80
C PRO A 91 1.91 -14.29 -7.91
N VAL A 92 2.95 -14.74 -7.17
CA VAL A 92 3.75 -13.88 -6.28
C VAL A 92 4.55 -12.86 -7.10
N PHE A 93 5.14 -13.29 -8.23
CA PHE A 93 5.87 -12.40 -9.12
C PHE A 93 4.94 -11.32 -9.74
N LYS A 94 3.75 -11.71 -10.22
CA LYS A 94 2.75 -10.75 -10.71
C LYS A 94 2.34 -9.77 -9.62
N ARG A 95 2.15 -10.25 -8.39
CA ARG A 95 1.81 -9.38 -7.25
C ARG A 95 2.96 -8.42 -6.94
N ALA A 96 4.22 -8.88 -6.97
CA ALA A 96 5.39 -8.03 -6.77
C ALA A 96 5.43 -6.85 -7.77
N LEU A 97 5.22 -7.13 -9.06
CA LEU A 97 5.14 -6.07 -10.07
C LEU A 97 3.96 -5.11 -9.82
N SER A 98 2.82 -5.64 -9.38
CA SER A 98 1.65 -4.81 -9.06
C SER A 98 1.89 -3.86 -7.89
N ILE A 99 2.54 -4.33 -6.81
CA ILE A 99 2.80 -3.51 -5.61
C ILE A 99 4.04 -2.61 -5.75
N ALA A 100 4.92 -2.86 -6.74
CA ALA A 100 6.10 -2.02 -6.99
C ALA A 100 5.74 -0.53 -7.16
N ARG A 101 4.58 -0.22 -7.74
CA ARG A 101 4.06 1.14 -7.87
C ARG A 101 3.84 1.85 -6.53
N TRP A 102 3.65 1.11 -5.42
CA TRP A 102 3.45 1.69 -4.09
C TRP A 102 4.70 2.39 -3.55
N VAL A 103 5.87 2.10 -4.12
CA VAL A 103 7.11 2.82 -3.78
C VAL A 103 7.00 4.29 -4.14
N ILE A 104 6.38 4.60 -5.29
CA ILE A 104 6.24 5.97 -5.80
C ILE A 104 4.86 6.53 -5.45
N ARG A 105 3.82 5.70 -5.46
CA ARG A 105 2.43 6.07 -5.18
C ARG A 105 1.87 5.11 -4.14
N PRO A 106 2.19 5.31 -2.87
CA PRO A 106 1.61 4.50 -1.80
C PRO A 106 0.09 4.70 -1.79
N PRO A 107 -0.69 3.68 -1.40
CA PRO A 107 -2.12 3.86 -1.14
C PRO A 107 -2.29 4.92 -0.05
N THR A 108 -3.34 5.74 -0.17
CA THR A 108 -3.66 6.79 0.81
C THR A 108 -3.93 6.16 2.16
N ASN A 109 -3.28 6.68 3.17
CA ASN A 109 -3.46 6.26 4.56
C ASN A 109 -4.19 7.39 5.30
N GLU A 110 -5.51 7.48 5.10
CA GLU A 110 -6.36 8.51 5.72
C GLU A 110 -6.97 7.99 7.03
N GLN A 111 -6.13 7.46 7.92
CA GLN A 111 -6.57 6.85 9.19
C GLN A 111 -7.48 7.78 10.00
N GLN A 112 -7.18 9.08 10.04
CA GLN A 112 -7.98 10.04 10.79
C GLN A 112 -9.38 10.25 10.20
N ALA A 113 -9.50 10.30 8.87
CA ALA A 113 -10.79 10.36 8.19
C ALA A 113 -11.60 9.06 8.42
N LEU A 114 -10.92 7.92 8.44
CA LEU A 114 -11.52 6.62 8.68
C LEU A 114 -12.05 6.47 10.11
N VAL A 115 -11.34 6.98 11.12
CA VAL A 115 -11.85 7.05 12.51
C VAL A 115 -13.15 7.86 12.55
N GLY A 116 -13.19 9.05 11.94
CA GLY A 116 -14.40 9.86 11.84
C GLY A 116 -15.55 9.10 11.18
N GLN A 117 -15.27 8.41 10.09
CA GLN A 117 -16.26 7.61 9.36
C GLN A 117 -16.85 6.47 10.22
N ILE A 118 -16.00 5.74 10.96
CA ILE A 118 -16.44 4.67 11.88
C ILE A 118 -17.30 5.23 13.02
N VAL A 119 -16.94 6.40 13.56
CA VAL A 119 -17.71 7.08 14.59
C VAL A 119 -19.09 7.49 14.06
N ASP A 120 -19.18 8.00 12.83
CA ASP A 120 -20.44 8.32 12.17
C ASP A 120 -21.31 7.08 11.96
N TRP A 121 -20.72 5.96 11.53
CA TRP A 121 -21.44 4.69 11.44
C TRP A 121 -21.98 4.22 12.78
N SER A 122 -21.21 4.34 13.84
CA SER A 122 -21.66 4.04 15.21
C SER A 122 -22.86 4.88 15.62
N ASN A 123 -22.86 6.19 15.28
CA ASN A 123 -23.99 7.08 15.54
C ASN A 123 -25.25 6.66 14.77
N ILE A 124 -25.12 6.23 13.50
CA ILE A 124 -26.23 5.74 12.67
C ILE A 124 -26.76 4.43 13.26
N ALA A 125 -25.89 3.46 13.54
CA ALA A 125 -26.26 2.17 14.10
C ALA A 125 -27.02 2.30 15.43
N ARG A 126 -26.63 3.26 16.28
CA ARG A 126 -27.34 3.52 17.55
C ARG A 126 -28.71 4.16 17.38
N LYS A 127 -28.91 4.98 16.35
CA LYS A 127 -30.20 5.68 16.11
C LYS A 127 -31.18 4.85 15.30
N GLN A 128 -30.69 4.09 14.34
CA GLN A 128 -31.51 3.42 13.32
C GLN A 128 -31.33 1.88 13.34
N GLY A 129 -30.50 1.35 14.25
CA GLY A 129 -30.09 -0.06 14.23
C GLY A 129 -29.04 -0.34 13.16
N LEU A 130 -28.51 -1.56 13.13
CA LEU A 130 -27.48 -1.99 12.17
C LEU A 130 -27.97 -1.90 10.71
N LEU A 131 -29.26 -2.12 10.46
CA LEU A 131 -29.88 -1.97 9.14
C LEU A 131 -29.76 -0.54 8.58
N GLY A 132 -29.63 0.47 9.45
CA GLY A 132 -29.39 1.86 9.02
C GLY A 132 -28.06 2.05 8.29
N LEU A 133 -27.15 1.08 8.34
CA LEU A 133 -25.87 1.09 7.63
C LEU A 133 -25.96 0.52 6.21
N GLU A 134 -27.06 -0.15 5.83
CA GLU A 134 -27.22 -0.79 4.52
C GLU A 134 -26.95 0.14 3.32
N PRO A 135 -27.45 1.39 3.28
CA PRO A 135 -27.14 2.30 2.18
C PRO A 135 -25.64 2.60 2.03
N LEU A 136 -24.89 2.60 3.15
CA LEU A 136 -23.47 2.91 3.18
C LEU A 136 -22.61 1.76 2.63
N VAL A 137 -23.10 0.51 2.66
CA VAL A 137 -22.41 -0.66 2.07
C VAL A 137 -22.26 -0.49 0.55
N ALA A 138 -23.30 0.05 -0.11
CA ALA A 138 -23.27 0.25 -1.56
C ALA A 138 -22.20 1.28 -1.99
N ASP A 139 -21.99 2.31 -1.17
CA ASP A 139 -21.09 3.42 -1.46
C ASP A 139 -19.62 3.10 -1.18
N GLN A 140 -19.31 2.00 -0.46
CA GLN A 140 -17.95 1.62 -0.13
C GLN A 140 -17.18 1.11 -1.34
N GLN A 141 -16.01 1.74 -1.60
CA GLN A 141 -15.10 1.36 -2.67
C GLN A 141 -14.06 0.30 -2.22
N ASP A 142 -13.68 0.31 -0.94
CA ASP A 142 -12.76 -0.69 -0.40
C ASP A 142 -13.51 -2.01 -0.15
N PRO A 143 -13.12 -3.12 -0.81
CA PRO A 143 -13.78 -4.42 -0.63
C PRO A 143 -13.74 -4.96 0.80
N PHE A 144 -12.69 -4.62 1.56
CA PHE A 144 -12.55 -5.04 2.95
C PHE A 144 -13.56 -4.34 3.87
N LEU A 145 -13.66 -3.00 3.74
CA LEU A 145 -14.67 -2.20 4.43
C LEU A 145 -16.09 -2.62 4.05
N LYS A 146 -16.32 -2.81 2.75
CA LYS A 146 -17.63 -3.25 2.24
C LYS A 146 -18.04 -4.58 2.86
N LYS A 147 -17.13 -5.57 2.89
CA LYS A 147 -17.38 -6.88 3.49
C LYS A 147 -17.68 -6.75 4.99
N GLY A 148 -16.91 -5.95 5.71
CA GLY A 148 -17.11 -5.74 7.15
C GLY A 148 -18.44 -5.06 7.48
N LEU A 149 -18.82 -4.02 6.73
CA LEU A 149 -20.13 -3.37 6.87
C LEU A 149 -21.29 -4.30 6.54
N GLN A 150 -21.15 -5.11 5.48
CA GLN A 150 -22.18 -6.10 5.14
C GLN A 150 -22.42 -7.08 6.30
N MET A 151 -21.35 -7.58 6.91
CA MET A 151 -21.46 -8.47 8.08
C MET A 151 -22.18 -7.80 9.26
N LEU A 152 -21.97 -6.50 9.48
CA LEU A 152 -22.70 -5.75 10.50
C LEU A 152 -24.19 -5.65 10.18
N VAL A 153 -24.54 -5.32 8.94
CA VAL A 153 -25.94 -5.21 8.47
C VAL A 153 -26.64 -6.56 8.57
N ASP A 154 -25.95 -7.66 8.23
CA ASP A 154 -26.44 -9.03 8.33
C ASP A 154 -26.60 -9.50 9.79
N GLY A 155 -26.15 -8.70 10.76
CA GLY A 155 -26.32 -8.99 12.20
C GLY A 155 -25.44 -10.14 12.70
N LEU A 156 -24.28 -10.36 12.08
CA LEU A 156 -23.33 -11.38 12.54
C LEU A 156 -22.80 -11.04 13.94
N GLU A 157 -22.49 -12.08 14.71
CA GLU A 157 -21.87 -11.92 16.02
C GLU A 157 -20.47 -11.26 15.91
N PRO A 158 -20.08 -10.39 16.87
CA PRO A 158 -18.80 -9.67 16.85
C PRO A 158 -17.59 -10.59 16.64
N GLU A 159 -17.59 -11.76 17.29
CA GLU A 159 -16.49 -12.74 17.16
C GLU A 159 -16.43 -13.36 15.76
N ALA A 160 -17.57 -13.57 15.11
CA ALA A 160 -17.62 -14.07 13.74
C ALA A 160 -17.09 -13.03 12.75
N ILE A 161 -17.45 -11.75 12.94
CA ILE A 161 -16.92 -10.62 12.14
C ILE A 161 -15.40 -10.54 12.30
N ARG A 162 -14.89 -10.55 13.55
CA ARG A 162 -13.46 -10.55 13.85
C ARG A 162 -12.75 -11.65 13.09
N HIS A 163 -13.16 -12.88 13.29
CA HIS A 163 -12.50 -14.06 12.74
C HIS A 163 -12.42 -14.01 11.20
N MET A 164 -13.53 -13.67 10.54
CA MET A 164 -13.56 -13.61 9.07
C MET A 164 -12.69 -12.48 8.50
N LEU A 165 -12.66 -11.32 9.15
CA LEU A 165 -11.85 -10.18 8.68
C LEU A 165 -10.36 -10.39 8.99
N GLU A 166 -10.00 -11.01 10.11
CA GLU A 166 -8.61 -11.37 10.45
C GLU A 166 -8.04 -12.41 9.48
N ILE A 167 -8.83 -13.37 9.01
CA ILE A 167 -8.41 -14.30 7.96
C ILE A 167 -8.08 -13.54 6.66
N ASP A 168 -8.95 -12.62 6.25
CA ASP A 168 -8.73 -11.82 5.04
C ASP A 168 -7.49 -10.93 5.18
N LEU A 169 -7.33 -10.27 6.33
CA LEU A 169 -6.18 -9.43 6.65
C LEU A 169 -4.88 -10.24 6.56
N THR A 170 -4.80 -11.35 7.30
CA THR A 170 -3.61 -12.19 7.37
C THR A 170 -3.25 -12.77 5.99
N SER A 171 -4.26 -13.23 5.24
CA SER A 171 -4.06 -13.77 3.88
C SER A 171 -3.48 -12.71 2.95
N GLN A 172 -4.02 -11.49 2.98
CA GLN A 172 -3.53 -10.38 2.13
C GLN A 172 -2.14 -9.90 2.53
N GLU A 173 -1.90 -9.74 3.83
CA GLU A 173 -0.58 -9.35 4.35
C GLU A 173 0.49 -10.37 3.97
N HIS A 174 0.17 -11.66 4.06
CA HIS A 174 1.08 -12.74 3.67
C HIS A 174 1.43 -12.69 2.18
N GLN A 175 0.43 -12.47 1.31
CA GLN A 175 0.63 -12.34 -0.13
C GLN A 175 1.47 -11.10 -0.48
N ASP A 176 1.21 -9.95 0.14
CA ASP A 176 1.93 -8.71 -0.10
C ASP A 176 3.36 -8.77 0.43
N THR A 177 3.56 -9.38 1.60
CA THR A 177 4.88 -9.61 2.19
C THR A 177 5.71 -10.57 1.33
N ALA A 178 5.11 -11.66 0.84
CA ALA A 178 5.77 -12.56 -0.09
C ALA A 178 6.19 -11.85 -1.38
N ALA A 179 5.35 -10.94 -1.89
CA ALA A 179 5.65 -10.11 -3.06
C ALA A 179 6.79 -9.11 -2.79
N ALA A 180 6.86 -8.49 -1.61
CA ALA A 180 7.96 -7.61 -1.22
C ALA A 180 9.29 -8.36 -1.08
N LYS A 181 9.26 -9.61 -0.60
CA LYS A 181 10.44 -10.49 -0.50
C LYS A 181 11.06 -10.82 -1.87
N VAL A 182 10.34 -10.68 -2.98
CA VAL A 182 10.90 -10.83 -4.33
C VAL A 182 12.01 -9.79 -4.56
N PHE A 183 11.78 -8.52 -4.20
CA PHE A 183 12.79 -7.47 -4.31
C PHE A 183 13.95 -7.67 -3.34
N GLU A 184 13.68 -8.19 -2.15
CA GLU A 184 14.72 -8.55 -1.19
C GLU A 184 15.63 -9.65 -1.76
N ALA A 185 15.07 -10.70 -2.36
CA ALA A 185 15.81 -11.74 -3.01
C ALA A 185 16.63 -11.22 -4.22
N MET A 186 16.07 -10.27 -5.01
CA MET A 186 16.84 -9.58 -6.06
C MET A 186 18.07 -8.88 -5.47
N GLY A 187 17.91 -8.23 -4.30
CA GLY A 187 19.00 -7.56 -3.59
C GLY A 187 20.09 -8.53 -3.11
N VAL A 188 19.72 -9.78 -2.82
CA VAL A 188 20.68 -10.84 -2.43
C VAL A 188 21.40 -11.41 -3.66
N TYR A 189 20.69 -11.65 -4.76
CA TYR A 189 21.29 -12.28 -5.95
C TYR A 189 22.12 -11.31 -6.79
N ALA A 190 21.76 -10.04 -6.89
CA ALA A 190 22.46 -9.10 -7.75
C ALA A 190 23.96 -8.95 -7.45
N PRO A 191 24.44 -8.83 -6.18
CA PRO A 191 25.86 -8.76 -5.88
C PRO A 191 26.64 -10.05 -6.25
N THR A 192 26.04 -11.22 -6.03
CA THR A 192 26.67 -12.51 -6.37
C THR A 192 26.83 -12.68 -7.88
N LEU A 193 25.83 -12.25 -8.65
CA LEU A 193 25.91 -12.19 -10.12
C LEU A 193 26.92 -11.14 -10.60
N GLY A 194 27.10 -10.05 -9.85
CA GLY A 194 28.18 -9.09 -10.06
C GLY A 194 29.56 -9.72 -9.94
N ILE A 195 29.76 -10.58 -8.94
CA ILE A 195 31.02 -11.35 -8.77
C ILE A 195 31.21 -12.32 -9.95
N ILE A 196 30.17 -13.02 -10.39
CA ILE A 196 30.23 -13.90 -11.56
C ILE A 196 30.66 -13.11 -12.80
N GLY A 197 30.09 -11.91 -13.01
CA GLY A 197 30.44 -11.01 -14.10
C GLY A 197 31.90 -10.57 -14.03
N ALA A 198 32.40 -10.28 -12.82
CA ALA A 198 33.82 -9.95 -12.60
C ALA A 198 34.75 -11.10 -12.95
N VAL A 199 34.41 -12.34 -12.55
CA VAL A 199 35.17 -13.54 -12.90
C VAL A 199 35.22 -13.74 -14.42
N PHE A 200 34.10 -13.56 -15.13
CA PHE A 200 34.09 -13.61 -16.60
C PHE A 200 34.99 -12.55 -17.25
N GLY A 201 34.99 -11.32 -16.69
CA GLY A 201 35.92 -10.28 -17.13
C GLY A 201 37.37 -10.67 -16.95
N LEU A 202 37.73 -11.23 -15.80
CA LEU A 202 39.12 -11.74 -15.55
C LEU A 202 39.48 -12.92 -16.44
N ILE A 203 38.57 -13.84 -16.72
CA ILE A 203 38.80 -14.93 -17.69
C ILE A 203 39.13 -14.37 -19.07
N ALA A 204 38.43 -13.32 -19.51
CA ALA A 204 38.70 -12.65 -20.78
C ALA A 204 40.10 -12.00 -20.80
N VAL A 205 40.55 -11.42 -19.70
CA VAL A 205 41.91 -10.89 -19.51
C VAL A 205 42.95 -12.01 -19.66
N MET A 206 42.76 -13.12 -18.94
CA MET A 206 43.69 -14.28 -18.97
C MET A 206 43.84 -14.87 -20.37
N LYS A 207 42.78 -14.86 -21.17
CA LYS A 207 42.83 -15.33 -22.57
C LYS A 207 43.61 -14.40 -23.51
N ASN A 208 43.79 -13.12 -23.13
CA ASN A 208 44.42 -12.09 -23.96
C ASN A 208 45.71 -11.52 -23.35
N LEU A 209 46.40 -12.30 -22.51
CA LEU A 209 47.66 -11.84 -21.85
C LEU A 209 48.72 -11.38 -22.81
N ALA A 210 48.76 -11.90 -24.03
CA ALA A 210 49.72 -11.52 -25.06
C ALA A 210 49.44 -10.16 -25.69
N ASP A 211 48.24 -9.53 -25.44
CA ASP A 211 47.86 -8.25 -26.00
C ASP A 211 47.53 -7.24 -24.87
N PRO A 212 48.53 -6.45 -24.45
CA PRO A 212 48.34 -5.48 -23.35
C PRO A 212 47.21 -4.46 -23.57
N SER A 213 46.87 -4.18 -24.83
CA SER A 213 45.77 -3.21 -25.16
C SER A 213 44.40 -3.70 -24.71
N LYS A 214 44.18 -5.02 -24.61
CA LYS A 214 42.93 -5.66 -24.21
C LYS A 214 42.83 -5.87 -22.70
N LEU A 215 43.95 -5.87 -21.98
CA LEU A 215 43.96 -6.14 -20.52
C LEU A 215 43.18 -5.08 -19.76
N GLY A 216 43.40 -3.80 -20.06
CA GLY A 216 42.70 -2.69 -19.38
C GLY A 216 41.16 -2.76 -19.56
N HIS A 217 40.71 -3.08 -20.77
CA HIS A 217 39.29 -3.21 -21.06
C HIS A 217 38.60 -4.36 -20.31
N GLY A 218 39.26 -5.53 -20.26
CA GLY A 218 38.74 -6.68 -19.52
C GLY A 218 38.68 -6.46 -18.02
N ILE A 219 39.71 -5.82 -17.44
CA ILE A 219 39.72 -5.45 -16.02
C ILE A 219 38.62 -4.43 -15.71
N ALA A 220 38.48 -3.40 -16.53
CA ALA A 220 37.41 -2.44 -16.36
C ALA A 220 36.01 -3.08 -16.41
N ALA A 221 35.77 -3.99 -17.35
CA ALA A 221 34.51 -4.73 -17.46
C ALA A 221 34.21 -5.57 -16.19
N ALA A 222 35.25 -6.21 -15.59
CA ALA A 222 35.10 -6.94 -14.35
C ALA A 222 34.63 -6.05 -13.17
N PHE A 223 35.26 -4.89 -13.00
CA PHE A 223 34.88 -3.92 -11.96
C PHE A 223 33.49 -3.34 -12.21
N THR A 224 33.12 -3.05 -13.46
CA THR A 224 31.79 -2.54 -13.82
C THR A 224 30.70 -3.54 -13.46
N ALA A 225 30.90 -4.84 -13.69
CA ALA A 225 29.94 -5.87 -13.29
C ALA A 225 29.72 -5.90 -11.77
N THR A 226 30.79 -5.76 -10.98
CA THR A 226 30.70 -5.69 -9.52
C THR A 226 29.93 -4.45 -9.06
N ILE A 227 30.19 -3.29 -9.67
CA ILE A 227 29.46 -2.06 -9.38
C ILE A 227 27.96 -2.24 -9.68
N TYR A 228 27.62 -2.83 -10.82
CA TYR A 228 26.22 -3.11 -11.16
C TYR A 228 25.52 -3.98 -10.11
N GLY A 229 26.17 -5.04 -9.67
CA GLY A 229 25.64 -5.95 -8.66
C GLY A 229 25.35 -5.23 -7.34
N ILE A 230 26.37 -4.54 -6.80
CA ILE A 230 26.28 -3.86 -5.50
C ILE A 230 25.34 -2.64 -5.57
N ALA A 231 25.43 -1.82 -6.62
CA ALA A 231 24.63 -0.64 -6.77
C ALA A 231 23.15 -0.99 -6.96
N SER A 232 22.81 -1.96 -7.83
CA SER A 232 21.43 -2.38 -8.02
C SER A 232 20.82 -2.95 -6.75
N ALA A 233 21.56 -3.72 -5.98
CA ALA A 233 21.11 -4.26 -4.71
C ALA A 233 20.80 -3.17 -3.67
N ASN A 234 21.79 -2.30 -3.40
CA ASN A 234 21.73 -1.39 -2.25
C ASN A 234 21.01 -0.07 -2.55
N LEU A 235 20.95 0.36 -3.81
CA LEU A 235 20.28 1.63 -4.18
C LEU A 235 18.88 1.42 -4.75
N PHE A 236 18.54 0.19 -5.19
CA PHE A 236 17.23 -0.09 -5.78
C PHE A 236 16.50 -1.22 -5.06
N PHE A 237 16.99 -2.45 -5.15
CA PHE A 237 16.20 -3.63 -4.73
C PHE A 237 15.90 -3.67 -3.24
N LEU A 238 16.90 -3.49 -2.37
CA LEU A 238 16.71 -3.51 -0.92
C LEU A 238 15.90 -2.32 -0.41
N PRO A 239 16.12 -1.07 -0.84
CA PRO A 239 15.26 0.05 -0.48
C PRO A 239 13.81 -0.13 -0.92
N ILE A 240 13.57 -0.64 -2.14
CA ILE A 240 12.22 -0.98 -2.63
C ILE A 240 11.57 -2.00 -1.71
N ALA A 241 12.26 -3.09 -1.38
CA ALA A 241 11.73 -4.13 -0.49
C ALA A 241 11.37 -3.57 0.89
N SER A 242 12.26 -2.77 1.49
CA SER A 242 12.05 -2.13 2.79
C SER A 242 10.84 -1.18 2.77
N LYS A 243 10.75 -0.35 1.73
CA LYS A 243 9.62 0.58 1.57
C LYS A 243 8.30 -0.16 1.41
N LEU A 244 8.26 -1.21 0.58
CA LEU A 244 7.05 -2.03 0.41
C LEU A 244 6.62 -2.68 1.74
N LYS A 245 7.56 -3.23 2.52
CA LYS A 245 7.26 -3.79 3.85
C LYS A 245 6.65 -2.75 4.79
N SER A 246 7.18 -1.51 4.78
CA SER A 246 6.62 -0.40 5.57
C SER A 246 5.19 -0.05 5.14
N VAL A 247 4.92 0.03 3.83
CA VAL A 247 3.57 0.32 3.30
C VAL A 247 2.60 -0.81 3.64
N ILE A 248 3.02 -2.07 3.53
CA ILE A 248 2.21 -3.24 3.89
C ILE A 248 1.84 -3.19 5.36
N GLY A 249 2.82 -2.98 6.26
CA GLY A 249 2.56 -2.87 7.70
C GLY A 249 1.63 -1.71 8.06
N GLY A 250 1.70 -0.58 7.35
CA GLY A 250 0.76 0.54 7.50
C GLY A 250 -0.67 0.14 7.13
N ARG A 251 -0.85 -0.58 6.02
CA ARG A 251 -2.16 -1.10 5.60
C ARG A 251 -2.72 -2.16 6.53
N SER A 252 -1.87 -3.02 7.08
CA SER A 252 -2.32 -4.02 8.07
C SER A 252 -2.87 -3.34 9.31
N ARG A 253 -2.16 -2.34 9.85
CA ARG A 253 -2.64 -1.54 11.00
C ARG A 253 -3.95 -0.80 10.73
N GLU A 254 -4.11 -0.24 9.53
CA GLU A 254 -5.37 0.39 9.11
C GLU A 254 -6.54 -0.61 9.13
N ARG A 255 -6.33 -1.83 8.65
CA ARG A 255 -7.35 -2.89 8.66
C ARG A 255 -7.66 -3.41 10.05
N GLU A 256 -6.64 -3.56 10.90
CA GLU A 256 -6.84 -3.88 12.32
C GLU A 256 -7.73 -2.83 12.99
N MET A 257 -7.47 -1.55 12.74
CA MET A 257 -8.30 -0.45 13.23
C MET A 257 -9.76 -0.55 12.72
N ILE A 258 -9.96 -0.92 11.46
CA ILE A 258 -11.30 -1.16 10.89
C ILE A 258 -12.00 -2.30 11.63
N ILE A 259 -11.32 -3.43 11.83
CA ILE A 259 -11.85 -4.59 12.55
C ILE A 259 -12.32 -4.17 13.95
N GLU A 260 -11.45 -3.51 14.72
CA GLU A 260 -11.78 -3.04 16.06
C GLU A 260 -12.98 -2.08 16.06
N GLY A 261 -13.04 -1.17 15.10
CA GLY A 261 -14.16 -0.23 14.96
C GLY A 261 -15.49 -0.93 14.65
N LEU A 262 -15.48 -1.88 13.71
CA LEU A 262 -16.68 -2.63 13.33
C LEU A 262 -17.19 -3.50 14.49
N ILE A 263 -16.28 -4.14 15.23
CA ILE A 263 -16.63 -4.95 16.42
C ILE A 263 -17.25 -4.07 17.51
N ALA A 264 -16.66 -2.91 17.77
CA ALA A 264 -17.20 -1.98 18.75
C ALA A 264 -18.62 -1.48 18.38
N ILE A 265 -18.89 -1.28 17.07
CA ILE A 265 -20.25 -0.97 16.59
C ILE A 265 -21.18 -2.18 16.82
N ALA A 266 -20.76 -3.40 16.48
CA ALA A 266 -21.55 -4.61 16.69
C ALA A 266 -21.91 -4.83 18.17
N GLN A 267 -21.00 -4.49 19.07
CA GLN A 267 -21.17 -4.54 20.53
C GLN A 267 -22.03 -3.39 21.08
N GLY A 268 -22.41 -2.42 20.26
CA GLY A 268 -23.20 -1.26 20.68
C GLY A 268 -22.45 -0.27 21.55
N GLU A 269 -21.10 -0.22 21.48
CA GLU A 269 -20.30 0.69 22.26
C GLU A 269 -20.63 2.18 22.00
N ASN A 270 -20.30 3.03 22.98
CA ASN A 270 -20.48 4.46 22.84
C ASN A 270 -19.52 5.04 21.78
N PRO A 271 -19.98 5.87 20.82
CA PRO A 271 -19.13 6.50 19.80
C PRO A 271 -17.88 7.19 20.34
N ARG A 272 -17.96 7.83 21.52
CA ARG A 272 -16.79 8.44 22.17
C ARG A 272 -15.75 7.42 22.64
N ASN A 273 -16.19 6.25 23.10
CA ASN A 273 -15.28 5.17 23.47
C ASN A 273 -14.60 4.57 22.24
N ILE A 274 -15.35 4.40 21.14
CA ILE A 274 -14.84 3.95 19.85
C ILE A 274 -13.75 4.91 19.35
N GLU A 275 -14.04 6.22 19.34
CA GLU A 275 -13.07 7.25 18.95
C GLU A 275 -11.78 7.17 19.78
N SER A 276 -11.92 7.11 21.11
CA SER A 276 -10.77 7.00 22.03
C SER A 276 -9.95 5.73 21.81
N ARG A 277 -10.61 4.59 21.54
CA ARG A 277 -9.94 3.31 21.24
C ARG A 277 -9.18 3.39 19.92
N LEU A 278 -9.83 3.89 18.87
CA LEU A 278 -9.24 3.99 17.54
C LEU A 278 -8.12 5.04 17.45
N ALA A 279 -8.16 6.07 18.28
CA ALA A 279 -7.08 7.05 18.39
C ALA A 279 -5.72 6.41 18.76
N GLY A 280 -5.71 5.26 19.44
CA GLY A 280 -4.51 4.50 19.73
C GLY A 280 -3.79 3.93 18.50
N PHE A 281 -4.47 3.82 17.36
CA PHE A 281 -3.87 3.37 16.09
C PHE A 281 -3.23 4.50 15.27
N LEU A 282 -3.46 5.77 15.65
CA LEU A 282 -2.96 6.95 14.92
C LEU A 282 -1.50 7.31 15.21
N HIS A 283 -0.80 6.54 16.06
CA HIS A 283 0.57 6.80 16.54
C HIS A 283 1.60 5.82 15.98
#